data_1af258a54769cc054702f30bcc6a5426
#
_entry.id   1af258a54769cc054702f30bcc6a5426
#
_cell.length_a   1.000
_cell.length_b   1.000
_cell.length_c   1.000
_cell.angle_alpha   90.00
_cell.angle_beta   90.00
_cell.angle_gamma   90.00
#
_symmetry.space_group_name_H-M   'P 1'
#
loop_
_entity.id
_entity.type
_entity.pdbx_description
1 polymer ?
#
loop_
_entity_poly.entity_id
_entity_poly.type
_entity_poly.pdbx_seq_one_letter_code
_entity_poly.pdbx_strand_id
1 'polypeptide(L)'
;MRYKYSLLAAFFLLLNGCMSQAPIKTVPEVNLKSFMGPWFVIAHIPTFIEKNAFNAIESYELNEDGTIGTTFTFNEGSLSGPVKTYHPKGFVMKGSGNALWGMQFIWPIKAQYKIVYLDQDYQNTIIARDDRDYVWIMSRQKKIDQDTLKNLVKKIEDDGYDIKKIRWIEHSN
;
A
#
# COMPACT_ATOMS: atom_id res chain seq x y z
N MET A 1 46.42 -27.82 -46.70
CA MET A 1 46.40 -26.91 -45.52
C MET A 1 44.96 -26.56 -45.23
N ARG A 2 44.39 -27.18 -44.18
CA ARG A 2 42.97 -26.99 -43.79
C ARG A 2 42.94 -26.23 -42.50
N TYR A 3 42.54 -24.96 -42.52
CA TYR A 3 42.34 -24.12 -41.33
C TYR A 3 40.99 -24.53 -40.67
N LYS A 4 41.05 -25.16 -39.52
CA LYS A 4 39.92 -25.36 -38.62
C LYS A 4 39.77 -24.09 -37.79
N TYR A 5 38.87 -23.23 -38.17
CA TYR A 5 38.43 -22.12 -37.27
C TYR A 5 37.44 -22.69 -36.26
N SER A 6 37.90 -22.88 -35.05
CA SER A 6 37.04 -23.12 -33.91
C SER A 6 36.27 -21.85 -33.63
N LEU A 7 35.01 -21.85 -33.98
CA LEU A 7 34.04 -20.86 -33.52
C LEU A 7 33.82 -21.08 -32.02
N LEU A 8 34.58 -20.35 -31.19
CA LEU A 8 34.24 -20.16 -29.80
C LEU A 8 33.05 -19.19 -29.77
N ALA A 9 31.85 -19.74 -29.85
CA ALA A 9 30.63 -18.99 -29.58
C ALA A 9 30.66 -18.57 -28.12
N ALA A 10 31.04 -17.32 -27.90
CA ALA A 10 30.87 -16.65 -26.63
C ALA A 10 29.37 -16.53 -26.38
N PHE A 11 28.81 -17.50 -25.68
CA PHE A 11 27.45 -17.45 -25.13
C PHE A 11 27.45 -16.44 -23.98
N PHE A 12 27.35 -15.15 -24.34
CA PHE A 12 27.06 -14.11 -23.37
C PHE A 12 25.62 -14.39 -22.89
N LEU A 13 25.50 -15.18 -21.83
CA LEU A 13 24.35 -15.24 -20.98
C LEU A 13 24.08 -13.82 -20.47
N LEU A 14 23.18 -13.11 -21.15
CA LEU A 14 22.52 -11.96 -20.60
C LEU A 14 21.74 -12.44 -19.35
N LEU A 15 22.42 -12.49 -18.24
CA LEU A 15 21.80 -12.52 -16.92
C LEU A 15 21.08 -11.19 -16.77
N ASN A 16 19.90 -11.08 -17.37
CA ASN A 16 18.88 -10.15 -16.89
C ASN A 16 18.50 -10.65 -15.49
N GLY A 17 19.36 -10.37 -14.53
CA GLY A 17 19.00 -10.50 -13.14
C GLY A 17 17.76 -9.65 -12.96
N CYS A 18 16.62 -10.27 -12.67
CA CYS A 18 15.51 -9.57 -12.03
C CYS A 18 16.13 -8.92 -10.79
N MET A 19 16.49 -7.64 -10.89
CA MET A 19 16.86 -6.86 -9.72
C MET A 19 15.58 -6.74 -8.89
N SER A 20 15.39 -7.71 -8.00
CA SER A 20 14.41 -7.60 -6.95
C SER A 20 14.71 -6.30 -6.21
N GLN A 21 13.80 -5.35 -6.29
CA GLN A 21 13.95 -4.10 -5.55
C GLN A 21 14.06 -4.42 -4.06
N ALA A 22 14.91 -3.69 -3.33
CA ALA A 22 15.06 -3.87 -1.90
C ALA A 22 13.70 -3.67 -1.20
N PRO A 23 13.40 -4.44 -0.14
CA PRO A 23 12.18 -4.27 0.63
C PRO A 23 12.03 -2.84 1.15
N ILE A 24 10.83 -2.28 1.06
CA ILE A 24 10.54 -0.95 1.59
C ILE A 24 10.62 -1.02 3.12
N LYS A 25 11.28 -0.04 3.75
CA LYS A 25 11.37 0.02 5.21
C LYS A 25 10.03 0.47 5.80
N THR A 26 9.57 -0.22 6.83
CA THR A 26 8.43 0.22 7.66
C THR A 26 8.87 1.30 8.63
N VAL A 27 7.90 2.03 9.19
CA VAL A 27 8.17 2.81 10.42
C VAL A 27 8.65 1.86 11.53
N PRO A 28 9.49 2.33 12.48
CA PRO A 28 10.06 1.47 13.51
C PRO A 28 9.03 0.82 14.42
N GLU A 29 7.99 1.57 14.78
CA GLU A 29 6.94 1.14 15.70
C GLU A 29 5.62 1.85 15.44
N VAL A 30 4.50 1.13 15.67
CA VAL A 30 3.14 1.66 15.60
C VAL A 30 2.42 1.34 16.90
N ASN A 31 1.90 2.37 17.57
CA ASN A 31 0.93 2.19 18.63
C ASN A 31 -0.41 1.83 18.01
N LEU A 32 -0.80 0.55 18.12
CA LEU A 32 -2.03 0.06 17.50
C LEU A 32 -3.27 0.83 17.97
N LYS A 33 -3.37 1.17 19.26
CA LYS A 33 -4.54 1.91 19.78
C LYS A 33 -4.69 3.28 19.11
N SER A 34 -3.58 3.99 18.89
CA SER A 34 -3.58 5.30 18.23
C SER A 34 -3.85 5.18 16.72
N PHE A 35 -3.50 4.03 16.12
CA PHE A 35 -3.71 3.78 14.70
C PHE A 35 -5.16 3.38 14.37
N MET A 36 -5.91 2.83 15.33
CA MET A 36 -7.30 2.41 15.12
C MET A 36 -8.23 3.57 14.73
N GLY A 37 -9.44 3.24 14.30
CA GLY A 37 -10.45 4.17 13.82
C GLY A 37 -10.37 4.45 12.31
N PRO A 38 -11.12 5.46 11.82
CA PRO A 38 -11.28 5.73 10.39
C PRO A 38 -10.08 6.48 9.80
N TRP A 39 -9.73 6.10 8.58
CA TRP A 39 -8.75 6.76 7.71
C TRP A 39 -9.38 7.01 6.34
N PHE A 40 -9.38 8.26 5.89
CA PHE A 40 -9.79 8.60 4.53
C PHE A 40 -8.66 8.25 3.56
N VAL A 41 -8.96 7.50 2.51
CA VAL A 41 -8.01 7.27 1.41
C VAL A 41 -7.95 8.52 0.55
N ILE A 42 -6.82 9.22 0.58
CA ILE A 42 -6.62 10.47 -0.18
C ILE A 42 -6.17 10.17 -1.61
N ALA A 43 -5.27 9.21 -1.74
CA ALA A 43 -4.77 8.76 -3.03
C ALA A 43 -4.29 7.31 -2.94
N HIS A 44 -4.33 6.60 -4.06
CA HIS A 44 -3.86 5.21 -4.10
C HIS A 44 -3.39 4.80 -5.50
N ILE A 45 -2.58 3.76 -5.58
CA ILE A 45 -2.51 2.91 -6.77
C ILE A 45 -3.48 1.77 -6.49
N PRO A 46 -4.65 1.73 -7.18
CA PRO A 46 -5.78 0.89 -6.77
C PRO A 46 -5.56 -0.59 -7.06
N THR A 47 -6.09 -1.44 -6.18
CA THR A 47 -6.36 -2.83 -6.50
C THR A 47 -7.52 -2.95 -7.51
N PHE A 48 -7.79 -4.16 -8.01
CA PHE A 48 -8.90 -4.39 -8.93
C PHE A 48 -10.29 -4.11 -8.30
N ILE A 49 -10.40 -4.20 -6.97
CA ILE A 49 -11.66 -4.00 -6.22
C ILE A 49 -12.06 -2.53 -6.20
N GLU A 50 -11.10 -1.61 -6.13
CA GLU A 50 -11.32 -0.20 -5.81
C GLU A 50 -10.98 0.77 -6.94
N LYS A 51 -10.86 0.27 -8.18
CA LYS A 51 -10.49 1.08 -9.35
C LYS A 51 -11.33 2.35 -9.53
N ASN A 52 -12.62 2.27 -9.18
CA ASN A 52 -13.58 3.35 -9.33
C ASN A 52 -14.14 3.79 -7.97
N ALA A 53 -13.32 3.77 -6.92
CA ALA A 53 -13.74 4.16 -5.59
C ALA A 53 -13.81 5.71 -5.45
N PHE A 54 -14.85 6.17 -4.77
CA PHE A 54 -15.07 7.53 -4.28
C PHE A 54 -15.43 7.45 -2.79
N ASN A 55 -15.23 8.48 -2.00
CA ASN A 55 -15.48 8.47 -0.55
C ASN A 55 -14.84 7.27 0.18
N ALA A 56 -13.67 6.82 -0.24
CA ALA A 56 -13.05 5.62 0.30
C ALA A 56 -12.53 5.84 1.73
N ILE A 57 -12.95 4.95 2.64
CA ILE A 57 -12.58 4.99 4.06
C ILE A 57 -12.17 3.58 4.50
N GLU A 58 -11.02 3.47 5.15
CA GLU A 58 -10.62 2.28 5.90
C GLU A 58 -10.73 2.55 7.39
N SER A 59 -11.47 1.71 8.10
CA SER A 59 -11.59 1.77 9.56
C SER A 59 -11.01 0.52 10.19
N TYR A 60 -10.19 0.70 11.23
CA TYR A 60 -9.51 -0.39 11.91
C TYR A 60 -9.97 -0.51 13.36
N GLU A 61 -10.07 -1.73 13.85
CA GLU A 61 -10.41 -2.07 15.21
C GLU A 61 -9.48 -3.17 15.73
N LEU A 62 -8.94 -3.01 16.92
CA LEU A 62 -8.10 -4.02 17.55
C LEU A 62 -9.01 -5.04 18.26
N ASN A 63 -9.01 -6.28 17.76
CA ASN A 63 -9.78 -7.38 18.35
C ASN A 63 -9.09 -7.94 19.59
N GLU A 64 -9.86 -8.61 20.46
CA GLU A 64 -9.36 -9.26 21.67
C GLU A 64 -8.29 -10.33 21.37
N ASP A 65 -8.37 -11.00 20.20
CA ASP A 65 -7.41 -12.00 19.75
C ASP A 65 -6.10 -11.40 19.18
N GLY A 66 -5.97 -10.06 19.23
CA GLY A 66 -4.80 -9.34 18.71
C GLY A 66 -4.79 -9.16 17.18
N THR A 67 -5.84 -9.58 16.50
CA THR A 67 -6.01 -9.28 15.06
C THR A 67 -6.63 -7.90 14.87
N ILE A 68 -6.57 -7.38 13.64
CA ILE A 68 -7.16 -6.11 13.27
C ILE A 68 -8.43 -6.37 12.44
N GLY A 69 -9.59 -6.02 13.00
CA GLY A 69 -10.83 -5.91 12.24
C GLY A 69 -10.75 -4.71 11.33
N THR A 70 -11.04 -4.89 10.04
CA THR A 70 -11.01 -3.80 9.06
C THR A 70 -12.38 -3.67 8.42
N THR A 71 -12.86 -2.44 8.28
CA THR A 71 -14.03 -2.11 7.47
C THR A 71 -13.59 -1.14 6.39
N PHE A 72 -13.58 -1.60 5.14
CA PHE A 72 -13.28 -0.78 3.97
C PHE A 72 -14.58 -0.45 3.24
N THR A 73 -14.89 0.83 3.12
CA THR A 73 -16.10 1.32 2.44
C THR A 73 -15.75 2.33 1.36
N PHE A 74 -16.49 2.32 0.27
CA PHE A 74 -16.41 3.34 -0.77
C PHE A 74 -17.70 3.40 -1.59
N ASN A 75 -17.91 4.52 -2.30
CA ASN A 75 -18.93 4.63 -3.32
C ASN A 75 -18.36 4.20 -4.68
N GLU A 76 -19.01 3.29 -5.40
CA GLU A 76 -18.54 2.78 -6.68
C GLU A 76 -18.96 3.69 -7.83
N GLY A 77 -18.01 4.14 -8.64
CA GLY A 77 -18.23 4.85 -9.89
C GLY A 77 -18.51 6.35 -9.77
N SER A 78 -19.03 6.84 -8.65
CA SER A 78 -19.25 8.26 -8.38
C SER A 78 -19.44 8.54 -6.90
N LEU A 79 -19.43 9.83 -6.49
CA LEU A 79 -19.71 10.25 -5.11
C LEU A 79 -21.08 9.80 -4.58
N SER A 80 -22.07 9.64 -5.46
CA SER A 80 -23.41 9.15 -5.15
C SER A 80 -23.64 7.70 -5.58
N GLY A 81 -22.60 7.01 -6.01
CA GLY A 81 -22.68 5.61 -6.43
C GLY A 81 -23.04 4.66 -5.29
N PRO A 82 -23.34 3.39 -5.60
CA PRO A 82 -23.67 2.41 -4.58
C PRO A 82 -22.49 2.19 -3.63
N VAL A 83 -22.79 2.08 -2.33
CA VAL A 83 -21.78 1.80 -1.31
C VAL A 83 -21.36 0.34 -1.40
N LYS A 84 -20.07 0.12 -1.47
CA LYS A 84 -19.41 -1.19 -1.31
C LYS A 84 -18.76 -1.26 0.06
N THR A 85 -18.86 -2.42 0.69
CA THR A 85 -18.24 -2.67 2.01
C THR A 85 -17.53 -4.01 2.00
N TYR A 86 -16.31 -4.01 2.52
CA TYR A 86 -15.48 -5.20 2.71
C TYR A 86 -15.00 -5.26 4.15
N HIS A 87 -14.81 -6.48 4.66
CA HIS A 87 -14.36 -6.73 6.04
C HIS A 87 -13.12 -7.63 6.07
N PRO A 88 -11.97 -7.17 5.56
CA PRO A 88 -10.74 -7.93 5.67
C PRO A 88 -10.25 -8.00 7.11
N LYS A 89 -9.45 -9.04 7.41
CA LYS A 89 -8.83 -9.22 8.72
C LYS A 89 -7.31 -9.00 8.61
N GLY A 90 -6.76 -8.12 9.45
CA GLY A 90 -5.33 -7.87 9.57
C GLY A 90 -4.69 -8.76 10.62
N PHE A 91 -3.54 -9.35 10.30
CA PHE A 91 -2.70 -10.15 11.19
C PHE A 91 -1.38 -9.44 11.40
N VAL A 92 -1.18 -8.89 12.58
CA VAL A 92 0.07 -8.18 12.92
C VAL A 92 1.22 -9.17 13.01
N MET A 93 2.32 -8.89 12.30
CA MET A 93 3.50 -9.75 12.28
C MET A 93 4.37 -9.49 13.51
N LYS A 94 4.67 -10.55 14.26
CA LYS A 94 5.53 -10.45 15.45
C LYS A 94 6.91 -9.91 15.10
N GLY A 95 7.45 -9.03 15.95
CA GLY A 95 8.81 -8.47 15.77
C GLY A 95 8.90 -7.35 14.71
N SER A 96 7.78 -6.89 14.16
CA SER A 96 7.75 -5.82 13.15
C SER A 96 7.49 -4.42 13.72
N GLY A 97 7.52 -4.24 15.04
CA GLY A 97 7.07 -2.99 15.65
C GLY A 97 5.60 -2.66 15.33
N ASN A 98 4.78 -3.67 15.08
CA ASN A 98 3.38 -3.55 14.64
C ASN A 98 3.19 -2.86 13.27
N ALA A 99 4.24 -2.65 12.50
CA ALA A 99 4.19 -1.90 11.24
C ALA A 99 4.05 -2.80 9.99
N LEU A 100 4.06 -4.11 10.15
CA LEU A 100 3.84 -5.09 9.08
C LEU A 100 2.68 -6.00 9.44
N TRP A 101 1.67 -6.05 8.54
CA TRP A 101 0.52 -6.92 8.70
C TRP A 101 0.33 -7.82 7.48
N GLY A 102 -0.37 -8.94 7.67
CA GLY A 102 -0.94 -9.74 6.60
C GLY A 102 -2.43 -9.43 6.48
N MET A 103 -2.87 -8.69 5.46
CA MET A 103 -4.27 -8.34 5.25
C MET A 103 -5.00 -9.43 4.46
N GLN A 104 -6.03 -10.02 5.04
CA GLN A 104 -6.78 -11.14 4.46
C GLN A 104 -8.18 -10.71 4.02
N PHE A 105 -8.36 -10.55 2.71
CA PHE A 105 -9.67 -10.36 2.07
C PHE A 105 -10.35 -11.68 1.76
N ILE A 106 -9.57 -12.69 1.36
CA ILE A 106 -10.06 -14.02 0.99
C ILE A 106 -9.13 -15.06 1.63
N TRP A 107 -9.71 -15.98 2.39
CA TRP A 107 -8.96 -17.09 2.96
C TRP A 107 -8.40 -18.02 1.85
N PRO A 108 -7.16 -18.52 1.96
CA PRO A 108 -6.16 -18.32 3.02
C PRO A 108 -5.15 -17.20 2.74
N ILE A 109 -5.37 -16.36 1.73
CA ILE A 109 -4.41 -15.39 1.20
C ILE A 109 -4.27 -14.18 2.14
N LYS A 110 -3.03 -13.89 2.57
CA LYS A 110 -2.69 -12.70 3.36
C LYS A 110 -1.79 -11.80 2.54
N ALA A 111 -2.36 -10.71 2.02
CA ALA A 111 -1.59 -9.70 1.28
C ALA A 111 -0.70 -8.89 2.23
N GLN A 112 0.49 -8.54 1.78
CA GLN A 112 1.39 -7.69 2.54
C GLN A 112 0.79 -6.29 2.71
N TYR A 113 0.86 -5.77 3.94
CA TYR A 113 0.41 -4.45 4.34
C TYR A 113 1.50 -3.83 5.21
N LYS A 114 2.22 -2.84 4.69
CA LYS A 114 3.36 -2.19 5.36
C LYS A 114 3.04 -0.74 5.65
N ILE A 115 3.13 -0.34 6.91
CA ILE A 115 3.07 1.05 7.31
C ILE A 115 4.47 1.63 7.12
N VAL A 116 4.68 2.35 6.02
CA VAL A 116 6.01 2.86 5.61
C VAL A 116 6.20 4.34 5.96
N TYR A 117 5.12 5.01 6.27
CA TYR A 117 5.09 6.36 6.81
C TYR A 117 3.94 6.48 7.80
N LEU A 118 4.18 7.19 8.87
CA LEU A 118 3.18 7.58 9.87
C LEU A 118 3.73 8.83 10.57
N ASP A 119 2.96 9.91 10.56
CA ASP A 119 3.37 11.11 11.30
C ASP A 119 3.18 10.93 12.81
N GLN A 120 3.83 11.80 13.58
CA GLN A 120 3.87 11.68 15.05
C GLN A 120 2.47 11.81 15.69
N ASP A 121 1.59 12.58 15.05
CA ASP A 121 0.25 12.87 15.56
C ASP A 121 -0.79 11.88 15.01
N TYR A 122 -0.36 10.85 14.26
CA TYR A 122 -1.24 9.84 13.65
C TYR A 122 -2.33 10.46 12.76
N GLN A 123 -1.98 11.53 12.03
CA GLN A 123 -2.92 12.19 11.10
C GLN A 123 -2.78 11.70 9.67
N ASN A 124 -1.55 11.35 9.24
CA ASN A 124 -1.28 10.92 7.89
C ASN A 124 -0.41 9.65 7.88
N THR A 125 -0.72 8.73 6.97
CA THR A 125 0.02 7.47 6.83
C THR A 125 0.14 7.06 5.37
N ILE A 126 1.18 6.27 5.06
CA ILE A 126 1.33 5.57 3.78
C ILE A 126 1.39 4.08 4.05
N ILE A 127 0.54 3.36 3.36
CA ILE A 127 0.54 1.90 3.31
C ILE A 127 1.10 1.45 1.98
N ALA A 128 2.05 0.52 2.00
CA ALA A 128 2.78 0.08 0.84
C ALA A 128 2.97 -1.44 0.79
N ARG A 129 3.49 -1.93 -0.33
CA ARG A 129 3.90 -3.32 -0.56
C ARG A 129 5.27 -3.36 -1.23
N ASP A 130 6.05 -4.38 -0.95
CA ASP A 130 7.39 -4.54 -1.56
C ASP A 130 7.34 -4.72 -3.08
N ASP A 131 6.22 -5.23 -3.61
CA ASP A 131 5.98 -5.39 -5.05
C ASP A 131 5.73 -4.07 -5.80
N ARG A 132 5.50 -2.95 -5.09
CA ARG A 132 5.15 -1.62 -5.62
C ARG A 132 3.95 -1.64 -6.57
N ASP A 133 3.09 -2.62 -6.41
CA ASP A 133 1.86 -2.77 -7.20
C ASP A 133 0.70 -1.93 -6.66
N TYR A 134 0.59 -1.81 -5.33
CA TYR A 134 -0.44 -1.05 -4.63
C TYR A 134 0.16 -0.18 -3.54
N VAL A 135 -0.43 1.00 -3.35
CA VAL A 135 -0.07 1.96 -2.30
C VAL A 135 -1.28 2.79 -1.93
N TRP A 136 -1.38 3.20 -0.68
CA TRP A 136 -2.44 4.08 -0.18
C TRP A 136 -1.83 5.22 0.64
N ILE A 137 -2.17 6.46 0.30
CA ILE A 137 -2.00 7.65 1.14
C ILE A 137 -3.31 7.83 1.88
N MET A 138 -3.28 7.81 3.19
CA MET A 138 -4.46 7.96 4.02
C MET A 138 -4.27 9.07 5.05
N SER A 139 -5.38 9.71 5.42
CA SER A 139 -5.41 10.78 6.42
C SER A 139 -6.62 10.65 7.33
N ARG A 140 -6.54 11.24 8.53
CA ARG A 140 -7.69 11.42 9.41
C ARG A 140 -8.66 12.50 8.89
N GLN A 141 -8.24 13.25 7.90
CA GLN A 141 -9.04 14.31 7.28
C GLN A 141 -9.30 13.99 5.82
N LYS A 142 -10.48 14.38 5.32
CA LYS A 142 -10.85 14.22 3.91
C LYS A 142 -9.97 15.03 2.95
N LYS A 143 -9.33 16.08 3.46
CA LYS A 143 -8.46 16.98 2.70
C LYS A 143 -7.20 17.24 3.53
N ILE A 144 -6.06 17.18 2.91
CA ILE A 144 -4.77 17.54 3.49
C ILE A 144 -4.16 18.72 2.72
N ASP A 145 -3.29 19.47 3.39
CA ASP A 145 -2.61 20.60 2.75
C ASP A 145 -1.67 20.13 1.62
N GLN A 146 -1.39 21.04 0.68
CA GLN A 146 -0.63 20.73 -0.52
C GLN A 146 0.82 20.34 -0.24
N ASP A 147 1.45 20.92 0.76
CA ASP A 147 2.85 20.65 1.09
C ASP A 147 2.98 19.27 1.72
N THR A 148 2.11 18.91 2.65
CA THR A 148 2.01 17.54 3.19
C THR A 148 1.78 16.54 2.08
N LEU A 149 0.81 16.80 1.20
CA LEU A 149 0.49 15.91 0.08
C LEU A 149 1.70 15.68 -0.84
N LYS A 150 2.39 16.76 -1.22
CA LYS A 150 3.60 16.71 -2.05
C LYS A 150 4.70 15.87 -1.40
N ASN A 151 4.90 16.01 -0.08
CA ASN A 151 5.90 15.25 0.65
C ASN A 151 5.56 13.75 0.69
N LEU A 152 4.28 13.39 0.89
CA LEU A 152 3.81 12.01 0.88
C LEU A 152 3.98 11.36 -0.50
N VAL A 153 3.63 12.09 -1.58
CA VAL A 153 3.83 11.61 -2.97
C VAL A 153 5.32 11.43 -3.28
N LYS A 154 6.16 12.39 -2.86
CA LYS A 154 7.61 12.26 -3.03
C LYS A 154 8.14 11.02 -2.30
N LYS A 155 7.68 10.76 -1.09
CA LYS A 155 8.07 9.54 -0.34
C LYS A 155 7.74 8.26 -1.12
N ILE A 156 6.56 8.19 -1.74
CA ILE A 156 6.14 7.06 -2.57
C ILE A 156 7.05 6.91 -3.80
N GLU A 157 7.39 8.02 -4.46
CA GLU A 157 8.31 8.04 -5.59
C GLU A 157 9.71 7.55 -5.18
N ASP A 158 10.23 8.04 -4.05
CA ASP A 158 11.53 7.64 -3.49
C ASP A 158 11.55 6.14 -3.11
N ASP A 159 10.41 5.57 -2.72
CA ASP A 159 10.24 4.14 -2.47
C ASP A 159 10.13 3.29 -3.76
N GLY A 160 10.16 3.93 -4.94
CA GLY A 160 10.23 3.27 -6.25
C GLY A 160 8.87 3.00 -6.91
N TYR A 161 7.82 3.67 -6.48
CA TYR A 161 6.51 3.58 -7.14
C TYR A 161 6.43 4.46 -8.39
N ASP A 162 5.71 4.01 -9.40
CA ASP A 162 5.32 4.83 -10.55
C ASP A 162 4.15 5.76 -10.16
N ILE A 163 4.48 6.99 -9.80
CA ILE A 163 3.50 8.00 -9.35
C ILE A 163 2.47 8.38 -10.43
N LYS A 164 2.71 8.06 -11.71
CA LYS A 164 1.73 8.27 -12.80
C LYS A 164 0.52 7.35 -12.67
N LYS A 165 0.63 6.28 -11.90
CA LYS A 165 -0.48 5.34 -11.62
C LYS A 165 -1.35 5.77 -10.44
N ILE A 166 -0.96 6.82 -9.72
CA ILE A 166 -1.72 7.32 -8.57
C ILE A 166 -3.05 7.89 -9.04
N ARG A 167 -4.11 7.44 -8.40
CA ARG A 167 -5.46 7.96 -8.51
C ARG A 167 -5.83 8.70 -7.22
N TRP A 168 -6.37 9.90 -7.38
CA TRP A 168 -6.88 10.71 -6.28
C TRP A 168 -8.30 10.29 -5.94
N ILE A 169 -8.64 10.21 -4.66
CA ILE A 169 -9.99 9.90 -4.21
C ILE A 169 -10.73 11.19 -3.90
N GLU A 170 -11.87 11.36 -4.58
CA GLU A 170 -12.78 12.44 -4.25
C GLU A 170 -13.64 12.07 -3.05
N HIS A 171 -13.79 13.04 -2.12
CA HIS A 171 -14.65 12.95 -0.96
C HIS A 171 -15.74 14.00 -1.01
N SER A 172 -16.98 13.62 -0.71
CA SER A 172 -18.06 14.57 -0.47
C SER A 172 -17.75 15.44 0.75
N ASN A 173 -18.23 16.67 0.72
CA ASN A 173 -18.07 17.64 1.84
C ASN A 173 -18.73 17.16 3.11
#